data_4eb033a6061155ff990902c3d2205b54
#
_entry.id   4eb033a6061155ff990902c3d2205b54
#
_cell.length_a   1.000
_cell.length_b   1.000
_cell.length_c   1.000
_cell.angle_alpha   90.00
_cell.angle_beta   90.00
_cell.angle_gamma   90.00
#
_symmetry.space_group_name_H-M   'P 1'
#
loop_
_entity.id
_entity.type
_entity.pdbx_description
1 polymer ?
#
loop_
_entity_poly.entity_id
_entity_poly.type
_entity_poly.pdbx_seq_one_letter_code
_entity_poly.pdbx_strand_id
1 'polypeptide(L)'
;MRRGDFTAALLAYEVLLAQGHSQAAQIALNIGLCRKRLVDPEGLSSAPPVRPMPAAAPTSVSKSLPLSTLTAAARSAVALEGKLTVSLTTIDSRLPHLHRVIESLHQQDVSPKEIRLHISREPYLLDKGISPDDPHLKELQQFPLIKVKWVDNTGPYRKIVPFLQEHFSHHVATDELFVTVDDDTLYPPEFLRVLLETYERHDCVVAFRGRAMVLEAAEIASYPAWGIGLDYPSMSNLPTGKDGVLYSTRFFTRDFVRLDDAIALAPTADDLWIKWQCGLNGVPAIVLNPIACTSDYKGFPVVDYSKEYRGNSLYSSYNANSAQGKNDDSVRKLEAYVKGLLGQSLAQVIQMAQPA
;
A
#
# COMPACT_ATOMS: atom_id res chain seq x y z
N MET A 1 -7.00 -0.09 -17.53
CA MET A 1 -8.36 0.34 -17.14
C MET A 1 -9.20 0.56 -18.36
N ARG A 2 -10.38 -0.02 -18.44
CA ARG A 2 -11.25 0.18 -19.59
C ARG A 2 -11.81 1.62 -19.55
N ARG A 3 -12.08 2.21 -20.70
CA ARG A 3 -12.63 3.58 -20.81
C ARG A 3 -13.88 3.80 -19.94
N GLY A 4 -14.68 2.74 -19.71
CA GLY A 4 -15.86 2.76 -18.86
C GLY A 4 -15.59 3.06 -17.38
N ASP A 5 -14.46 2.62 -16.82
CA ASP A 5 -14.15 2.81 -15.39
C ASP A 5 -13.90 4.28 -15.04
N PHE A 6 -13.20 5.02 -15.94
CA PHE A 6 -12.98 6.46 -15.76
C PHE A 6 -14.25 7.28 -15.97
N THR A 7 -15.15 6.83 -16.85
CA THR A 7 -16.43 7.48 -17.08
C THR A 7 -17.31 7.37 -15.84
N ALA A 8 -17.37 6.18 -15.22
CA ALA A 8 -18.15 5.98 -14.01
C ALA A 8 -17.59 6.76 -12.82
N ALA A 9 -16.27 6.75 -12.63
CA ALA A 9 -15.60 7.54 -11.60
C ALA A 9 -15.82 9.05 -11.80
N LEU A 10 -15.73 9.52 -13.04
CA LEU A 10 -15.98 10.93 -13.39
C LEU A 10 -17.39 11.35 -12.99
N LEU A 11 -18.39 10.54 -13.34
CA LEU A 11 -19.80 10.82 -13.04
C LEU A 11 -20.03 10.88 -11.52
N ALA A 12 -19.46 9.95 -10.76
CA ALA A 12 -19.55 9.94 -9.31
C ALA A 12 -18.96 11.22 -8.68
N TYR A 13 -17.80 11.66 -9.15
CA TYR A 13 -17.17 12.89 -8.66
C TYR A 13 -17.95 14.15 -9.05
N GLU A 14 -18.54 14.20 -10.24
CA GLU A 14 -19.37 15.35 -10.67
C GLU A 14 -20.62 15.46 -9.80
N VAL A 15 -21.23 14.34 -9.42
CA VAL A 15 -22.37 14.32 -8.47
C VAL A 15 -21.95 14.84 -7.09
N LEU A 16 -20.81 14.37 -6.54
CA LEU A 16 -20.29 14.81 -5.25
C LEU A 16 -19.97 16.32 -5.25
N LEU A 17 -19.40 16.82 -6.34
CA LEU A 17 -19.10 18.24 -6.47
C LEU A 17 -20.39 19.08 -6.51
N ALA A 18 -21.42 18.63 -7.24
CA ALA A 18 -22.71 19.29 -7.34
C ALA A 18 -23.48 19.32 -6.01
N GLN A 19 -23.22 18.37 -5.11
CA GLN A 19 -23.79 18.30 -3.77
C GLN A 19 -23.09 19.22 -2.76
N GLY A 20 -22.08 19.99 -3.16
CA GLY A 20 -21.38 20.95 -2.29
C GLY A 20 -20.53 20.31 -1.20
N HIS A 21 -19.94 19.16 -1.51
CA HIS A 21 -19.13 18.40 -0.56
C HIS A 21 -17.95 19.23 -0.02
N SER A 22 -17.61 19.05 1.26
CA SER A 22 -16.54 19.78 1.95
C SER A 22 -15.13 19.61 1.34
N GLN A 23 -14.93 18.59 0.50
CA GLN A 23 -13.70 18.30 -0.22
C GLN A 23 -13.76 18.71 -1.71
N ALA A 24 -14.50 19.75 -2.04
CA ALA A 24 -14.72 20.18 -3.42
C ALA A 24 -13.44 20.34 -4.24
N ALA A 25 -12.36 20.84 -3.65
CA ALA A 25 -11.06 21.00 -4.33
C ALA A 25 -10.44 19.64 -4.73
N GLN A 26 -10.49 18.64 -3.85
CA GLN A 26 -9.98 17.29 -4.13
C GLN A 26 -10.84 16.57 -5.17
N ILE A 27 -12.16 16.72 -5.07
CA ILE A 27 -13.12 16.19 -6.04
C ILE A 27 -12.90 16.80 -7.42
N ALA A 28 -12.68 18.11 -7.50
CA ALA A 28 -12.35 18.79 -8.76
C ALA A 28 -11.03 18.29 -9.38
N LEU A 29 -10.01 18.02 -8.56
CA LEU A 29 -8.75 17.41 -9.01
C LEU A 29 -8.99 16.01 -9.59
N ASN A 30 -9.76 15.18 -8.90
CA ASN A 30 -10.08 13.83 -9.34
C ASN A 30 -10.90 13.83 -10.64
N ILE A 31 -11.83 14.76 -10.80
CA ILE A 31 -12.53 15.01 -12.08
C ILE A 31 -11.55 15.33 -13.19
N GLY A 32 -10.59 16.21 -12.94
CA GLY A 32 -9.52 16.55 -13.88
C GLY A 32 -8.69 15.34 -14.30
N LEU A 33 -8.30 14.49 -13.37
CA LEU A 33 -7.56 13.27 -13.62
C LEU A 33 -8.38 12.26 -14.46
N CYS A 34 -9.64 12.04 -14.12
CA CYS A 34 -10.52 11.17 -14.90
C CYS A 34 -10.71 11.68 -16.34
N ARG A 35 -10.93 12.99 -16.54
CA ARG A 35 -11.06 13.61 -17.86
C ARG A 35 -9.79 13.45 -18.69
N LYS A 36 -8.62 13.70 -18.09
CA LYS A 36 -7.32 13.52 -18.76
C LYS A 36 -7.13 12.09 -19.26
N ARG A 37 -7.52 11.09 -18.45
CA ARG A 37 -7.45 9.67 -18.81
C ARG A 37 -8.46 9.24 -19.88
N LEU A 38 -9.58 9.92 -19.97
CA LEU A 38 -10.59 9.67 -21.02
C LEU A 38 -10.17 10.23 -22.39
N VAL A 39 -9.34 11.29 -22.39
CA VAL A 39 -8.86 11.95 -23.62
C VAL A 39 -7.64 11.26 -24.22
N ASP A 40 -6.80 10.59 -23.40
CA ASP A 40 -5.61 9.86 -23.85
C ASP A 40 -5.71 8.35 -23.58
N PRO A 41 -6.48 7.62 -24.38
CA PRO A 41 -6.66 6.19 -24.19
C PRO A 41 -5.48 5.34 -24.72
N GLU A 42 -4.57 5.89 -25.52
CA GLU A 42 -3.51 5.12 -26.19
C GLU A 42 -2.32 4.77 -25.27
N GLY A 43 -2.20 5.38 -24.09
CA GLY A 43 -1.25 4.95 -23.05
C GLY A 43 -1.52 3.55 -22.49
N LEU A 44 -2.58 2.88 -22.91
CA LEU A 44 -3.07 1.62 -22.32
C LEU A 44 -2.99 0.39 -23.26
N SER A 45 -2.58 0.54 -24.51
CA SER A 45 -2.54 -0.58 -25.44
C SER A 45 -1.12 -1.07 -25.63
N SER A 46 -0.86 -2.27 -25.16
CA SER A 46 0.27 -3.17 -25.38
C SER A 46 1.16 -3.42 -24.14
N ALA A 47 0.67 -4.27 -23.23
CA ALA A 47 1.57 -5.03 -22.37
C ALA A 47 1.94 -6.34 -23.12
N PRO A 48 3.23 -6.61 -23.34
CA PRO A 48 3.66 -7.92 -23.82
C PRO A 48 3.50 -8.97 -22.73
N PRO A 49 3.29 -10.26 -23.08
CA PRO A 49 3.14 -11.31 -22.09
C PRO A 49 4.40 -11.50 -21.25
N VAL A 50 4.22 -11.60 -19.95
CA VAL A 50 5.30 -11.85 -18.97
C VAL A 50 5.91 -13.22 -19.25
N ARG A 51 7.17 -13.24 -19.72
CA ARG A 51 8.00 -14.45 -19.76
C ARG A 51 8.68 -14.67 -18.40
N PRO A 52 8.75 -15.91 -17.90
CA PRO A 52 9.54 -16.18 -16.69
C PRO A 52 11.02 -15.95 -16.96
N MET A 53 11.68 -15.20 -16.08
CA MET A 53 13.11 -14.92 -16.17
C MET A 53 13.95 -16.05 -15.58
N PRO A 54 15.11 -16.39 -16.19
CA PRO A 54 16.09 -17.30 -15.61
C PRO A 54 16.86 -16.60 -14.47
N ALA A 55 17.23 -17.38 -13.44
CA ALA A 55 18.02 -16.94 -12.31
C ALA A 55 19.38 -16.38 -12.73
N ALA A 56 19.71 -15.16 -12.31
CA ALA A 56 21.00 -14.54 -12.56
C ALA A 56 22.01 -14.85 -11.43
N ALA A 57 23.22 -15.20 -11.82
CA ALA A 57 24.36 -15.38 -10.93
C ALA A 57 24.96 -14.02 -10.49
N PRO A 58 25.61 -13.94 -9.31
CA PRO A 58 26.12 -12.67 -8.78
C PRO A 58 27.33 -12.18 -9.59
N THR A 59 27.26 -10.93 -10.05
CA THR A 59 28.39 -10.26 -10.69
C THR A 59 28.89 -9.05 -9.89
N SER A 60 30.18 -8.98 -9.80
CA SER A 60 31.06 -8.05 -9.11
C SER A 60 30.89 -6.59 -9.54
N VAL A 61 31.16 -5.68 -8.58
CA VAL A 61 31.26 -4.21 -8.70
C VAL A 61 32.00 -3.76 -9.96
N SER A 62 31.37 -2.94 -10.78
CA SER A 62 31.93 -2.35 -11.97
C SER A 62 31.77 -0.83 -11.98
N LYS A 63 32.85 -0.16 -12.48
CA LYS A 63 33.00 1.27 -12.73
C LYS A 63 31.80 1.84 -13.49
N SER A 64 31.37 3.07 -13.15
CA SER A 64 30.31 3.80 -13.80
C SER A 64 30.50 3.88 -15.33
N LEU A 65 29.62 3.21 -16.07
CA LEU A 65 29.54 3.30 -17.53
C LEU A 65 28.72 4.54 -17.94
N PRO A 66 29.01 5.16 -19.10
CA PRO A 66 28.22 6.29 -19.59
C PRO A 66 26.78 5.87 -19.87
N LEU A 67 25.83 6.76 -19.58
CA LEU A 67 24.36 6.54 -19.64
C LEU A 67 23.89 5.98 -21.00
N SER A 68 24.62 6.28 -22.08
CA SER A 68 24.34 5.83 -23.45
C SER A 68 24.54 4.33 -23.68
N THR A 69 25.28 3.65 -22.81
CA THR A 69 25.59 2.20 -22.92
C THR A 69 24.69 1.32 -22.08
N LEU A 70 23.80 1.91 -21.25
CA LEU A 70 22.88 1.17 -20.41
C LEU A 70 21.74 0.56 -21.22
N THR A 71 21.28 -0.63 -20.82
CA THR A 71 20.05 -1.22 -21.34
C THR A 71 18.84 -0.35 -20.98
N ALA A 72 17.70 -0.51 -21.66
CA ALA A 72 16.47 0.23 -21.36
C ALA A 72 16.05 0.05 -19.88
N ALA A 73 16.18 -1.16 -19.34
CA ALA A 73 15.88 -1.45 -17.92
C ALA A 73 16.83 -0.71 -16.96
N ALA A 74 18.13 -0.69 -17.26
CA ALA A 74 19.10 0.02 -16.43
C ALA A 74 18.93 1.56 -16.50
N ARG A 75 18.51 2.10 -17.65
CA ARG A 75 18.16 3.52 -17.78
C ARG A 75 16.91 3.88 -16.98
N SER A 76 15.90 3.01 -17.00
CA SER A 76 14.69 3.16 -16.17
C SER A 76 15.05 3.16 -14.69
N ALA A 77 15.84 2.20 -14.22
CA ALA A 77 16.28 2.11 -12.83
C ALA A 77 16.97 3.41 -12.35
N VAL A 78 17.93 3.93 -13.12
CA VAL A 78 18.62 5.21 -12.80
C VAL A 78 17.65 6.39 -12.74
N ALA A 79 16.66 6.43 -13.62
CA ALA A 79 15.65 7.51 -13.62
C ALA A 79 14.70 7.44 -12.42
N LEU A 80 14.57 6.28 -11.78
CA LEU A 80 13.67 6.02 -10.63
C LEU A 80 14.38 6.14 -9.28
N GLU A 81 15.72 6.20 -9.27
CA GLU A 81 16.52 6.23 -8.06
C GLU A 81 16.18 7.43 -7.16
N GLY A 82 16.02 7.18 -5.87
CA GLY A 82 15.73 8.21 -4.87
C GLY A 82 14.35 8.85 -4.97
N LYS A 83 13.42 8.30 -5.76
CA LYS A 83 12.08 8.87 -5.93
C LYS A 83 11.08 8.48 -4.84
N LEU A 84 11.33 7.41 -4.10
CA LEU A 84 10.39 6.95 -3.10
C LEU A 84 11.01 6.75 -1.72
N THR A 85 10.18 6.87 -0.71
CA THR A 85 10.50 6.52 0.68
C THR A 85 9.92 5.14 1.00
N VAL A 86 10.71 4.27 1.62
CA VAL A 86 10.18 3.04 2.24
C VAL A 86 9.75 3.36 3.66
N SER A 87 8.56 2.93 4.05
CA SER A 87 7.99 3.17 5.38
C SER A 87 7.57 1.85 6.02
N LEU A 88 8.06 1.60 7.22
CA LEU A 88 7.72 0.38 7.97
C LEU A 88 7.61 0.66 9.47
N THR A 89 7.03 -0.31 10.16
CA THR A 89 7.01 -0.39 11.62
C THR A 89 7.40 -1.79 12.07
N THR A 90 7.83 -1.92 13.31
CA THR A 90 8.12 -3.21 13.95
C THR A 90 7.66 -3.20 15.40
N ILE A 91 7.66 -4.35 16.03
CA ILE A 91 7.38 -4.56 17.44
C ILE A 91 8.64 -5.12 18.14
N ASP A 92 8.69 -5.03 19.47
CA ASP A 92 9.82 -5.45 20.29
C ASP A 92 10.29 -6.89 19.97
N SER A 93 9.34 -7.82 19.83
CA SER A 93 9.64 -9.24 19.59
C SER A 93 10.18 -9.55 18.19
N ARG A 94 10.01 -8.66 17.21
CA ARG A 94 10.47 -8.82 15.83
C ARG A 94 11.75 -8.02 15.52
N LEU A 95 12.08 -7.06 16.37
CA LEU A 95 13.26 -6.19 16.21
C LEU A 95 14.57 -6.98 15.98
N PRO A 96 14.84 -8.12 16.68
CA PRO A 96 16.05 -8.91 16.46
C PRO A 96 16.23 -9.44 15.04
N HIS A 97 15.15 -9.64 14.30
CA HIS A 97 15.18 -10.17 12.93
C HIS A 97 15.11 -9.10 11.84
N LEU A 98 14.82 -7.86 12.22
CA LEU A 98 14.55 -6.76 11.28
C LEU A 98 15.75 -6.42 10.39
N HIS A 99 16.99 -6.64 10.87
CA HIS A 99 18.20 -6.41 10.07
C HIS A 99 18.15 -7.12 8.71
N ARG A 100 17.59 -8.34 8.63
CA ARG A 100 17.46 -9.12 7.38
C ARG A 100 16.51 -8.46 6.37
N VAL A 101 15.42 -7.87 6.88
CA VAL A 101 14.48 -7.11 6.03
C VAL A 101 15.17 -5.85 5.50
N ILE A 102 15.86 -5.12 6.38
CA ILE A 102 16.60 -3.92 6.01
C ILE A 102 17.70 -4.21 4.99
N GLU A 103 18.44 -5.30 5.13
CA GLU A 103 19.41 -5.76 4.14
C GLU A 103 18.77 -6.01 2.77
N SER A 104 17.60 -6.68 2.73
CA SER A 104 16.88 -6.92 1.48
C SER A 104 16.41 -5.62 0.80
N LEU A 105 16.07 -4.60 1.60
CA LEU A 105 15.71 -3.27 1.09
C LEU A 105 16.93 -2.45 0.63
N HIS A 106 18.12 -2.70 1.18
CA HIS A 106 19.36 -2.09 0.70
C HIS A 106 19.90 -2.74 -0.58
N GLN A 107 19.52 -3.99 -0.84
CA GLN A 107 19.94 -4.75 -2.03
C GLN A 107 19.01 -4.53 -3.24
N GLN A 108 18.14 -3.51 -3.18
CA GLN A 108 17.27 -3.17 -4.30
C GLN A 108 18.05 -2.62 -5.49
N ASP A 109 17.62 -2.97 -6.70
CA ASP A 109 18.19 -2.45 -7.95
C ASP A 109 17.85 -0.97 -8.22
N VAL A 110 16.87 -0.43 -7.49
CA VAL A 110 16.53 1.00 -7.39
C VAL A 110 16.59 1.40 -5.93
N SER A 111 17.54 2.25 -5.57
CA SER A 111 17.68 2.71 -4.18
C SER A 111 16.52 3.62 -3.77
N PRO A 112 15.93 3.40 -2.58
CA PRO A 112 14.98 4.35 -2.03
C PRO A 112 15.69 5.64 -1.59
N LYS A 113 14.94 6.72 -1.46
CA LYS A 113 15.39 7.99 -0.86
C LYS A 113 15.84 7.80 0.59
N GLU A 114 15.04 7.08 1.35
CA GLU A 114 15.26 6.71 2.74
C GLU A 114 14.35 5.55 3.15
N ILE A 115 14.66 4.92 4.28
CA ILE A 115 13.86 3.89 4.93
C ILE A 115 13.43 4.44 6.30
N ARG A 116 12.16 4.79 6.46
CA ARG A 116 11.60 5.32 7.73
C ARG A 116 11.09 4.16 8.59
N LEU A 117 11.74 3.94 9.70
CA LEU A 117 11.33 2.98 10.72
C LEU A 117 10.56 3.71 11.83
N HIS A 118 9.24 3.56 11.84
CA HIS A 118 8.37 4.13 12.86
C HIS A 118 8.21 3.15 14.02
N ILE A 119 8.65 3.52 15.20
CA ILE A 119 8.61 2.68 16.42
C ILE A 119 8.09 3.48 17.62
N SER A 120 7.66 2.77 18.66
CA SER A 120 7.16 3.38 19.90
C SER A 120 7.85 2.81 21.14
N ARG A 121 7.86 3.61 22.18
CA ARG A 121 8.28 3.19 23.53
C ARG A 121 7.13 2.60 24.32
N GLU A 122 5.90 2.87 23.90
CA GLU A 122 4.69 2.51 24.62
C GLU A 122 4.15 1.14 24.14
N PRO A 123 3.61 0.33 25.04
CA PRO A 123 2.99 -0.94 24.67
C PRO A 123 1.63 -0.71 24.01
N TYR A 124 1.34 -1.51 22.96
CA TYR A 124 0.01 -1.58 22.35
C TYR A 124 -0.13 -2.87 21.52
N LEU A 125 -1.27 -3.56 21.60
CA LEU A 125 -1.53 -4.84 20.94
C LEU A 125 -0.45 -5.89 21.30
N LEU A 126 0.33 -6.37 20.33
CA LEU A 126 1.41 -7.34 20.53
C LEU A 126 2.75 -6.68 20.89
N ASP A 127 2.86 -5.38 20.76
CA ASP A 127 4.09 -4.62 21.02
C ASP A 127 4.22 -4.27 22.50
N LYS A 128 5.36 -4.57 23.12
CA LYS A 128 5.65 -4.18 24.51
C LYS A 128 6.37 -2.82 24.61
N GLY A 129 6.62 -2.20 23.47
CA GLY A 129 7.43 -1.00 23.33
C GLY A 129 8.92 -1.31 23.20
N ILE A 130 9.63 -0.45 22.47
CA ILE A 130 11.05 -0.61 22.14
C ILE A 130 11.87 0.36 22.98
N SER A 131 12.96 -0.13 23.61
CA SER A 131 13.90 0.70 24.32
C SER A 131 14.83 1.46 23.35
N PRO A 132 15.12 2.76 23.59
CA PRO A 132 16.15 3.47 22.84
C PRO A 132 17.55 2.84 22.97
N ASP A 133 17.77 2.08 24.03
CA ASP A 133 19.04 1.40 24.30
C ASP A 133 19.11 -0.02 23.75
N ASP A 134 18.08 -0.49 23.05
CA ASP A 134 18.06 -1.82 22.48
C ASP A 134 19.25 -2.02 21.51
N PRO A 135 20.04 -3.09 21.66
CA PRO A 135 21.24 -3.32 20.84
C PRO A 135 20.90 -3.52 19.36
N HIS A 136 19.80 -4.18 19.05
CA HIS A 136 19.38 -4.39 17.66
C HIS A 136 18.94 -3.08 16.99
N LEU A 137 18.32 -2.17 17.75
CA LEU A 137 17.99 -0.84 17.24
C LEU A 137 19.26 -0.04 16.93
N LYS A 138 20.27 -0.10 17.82
CA LYS A 138 21.57 0.58 17.61
C LYS A 138 22.31 0.02 16.38
N GLU A 139 22.19 -1.28 16.12
CA GLU A 139 22.72 -1.91 14.92
C GLU A 139 22.01 -1.40 13.65
N LEU A 140 20.68 -1.37 13.64
CA LEU A 140 19.88 -0.86 12.53
C LEU A 140 20.19 0.60 12.19
N GLN A 141 20.45 1.44 13.18
CA GLN A 141 20.80 2.85 12.97
C GLN A 141 22.13 3.07 12.23
N GLN A 142 22.96 2.03 12.08
CA GLN A 142 24.20 2.10 11.33
C GLN A 142 23.97 1.98 9.80
N PHE A 143 22.82 1.49 9.35
CA PHE A 143 22.49 1.45 7.94
C PHE A 143 22.23 2.86 7.39
N PRO A 144 22.83 3.24 6.27
CA PRO A 144 22.91 4.65 5.82
C PRO A 144 21.55 5.28 5.48
N LEU A 145 20.58 4.51 5.00
CA LEU A 145 19.27 5.01 4.58
C LEU A 145 18.22 4.99 5.69
N ILE A 146 18.53 4.38 6.86
CA ILE A 146 17.58 4.24 7.95
C ILE A 146 17.36 5.58 8.66
N LYS A 147 16.10 5.92 8.86
CA LYS A 147 15.62 7.03 9.68
C LYS A 147 14.63 6.51 10.72
N VAL A 148 15.11 6.34 11.95
CA VAL A 148 14.27 5.95 13.09
C VAL A 148 13.39 7.14 13.50
N LYS A 149 12.08 6.92 13.54
CA LYS A 149 11.07 7.88 13.97
C LYS A 149 10.32 7.33 15.18
N TRP A 150 10.42 8.02 16.31
CA TRP A 150 9.65 7.71 17.50
C TRP A 150 8.27 8.33 17.38
N VAL A 151 7.23 7.50 17.48
CA VAL A 151 5.83 7.89 17.30
C VAL A 151 4.96 7.24 18.36
N ASP A 152 3.73 7.74 18.55
CA ASP A 152 2.73 7.12 19.39
C ASP A 152 2.39 5.71 18.89
N ASN A 153 2.08 4.79 19.82
CA ASN A 153 1.78 3.42 19.42
C ASN A 153 0.34 3.27 18.91
N THR A 154 0.18 3.33 17.63
CA THR A 154 -1.10 3.17 16.92
C THR A 154 -1.21 1.83 16.18
N GLY A 155 -0.41 0.84 16.62
CA GLY A 155 -0.40 -0.50 16.02
C GLY A 155 0.04 -0.48 14.56
N PRO A 156 -0.69 -1.16 13.64
CA PRO A 156 -0.29 -1.27 12.24
C PRO A 156 -0.33 0.07 11.48
N TYR A 157 -1.07 1.06 11.99
CA TYR A 157 -1.15 2.40 11.38
C TYR A 157 0.17 3.16 11.43
N ARG A 158 1.12 2.77 12.31
CA ARG A 158 2.44 3.40 12.41
C ARG A 158 3.24 3.39 11.10
N LYS A 159 3.00 2.42 10.21
CA LYS A 159 3.72 2.36 8.93
C LYS A 159 3.27 3.41 7.91
N ILE A 160 2.11 4.07 8.11
CA ILE A 160 1.57 5.00 7.11
C ILE A 160 1.17 6.36 7.69
N VAL A 161 0.48 6.39 8.84
CA VAL A 161 -0.11 7.62 9.37
C VAL A 161 0.95 8.66 9.74
N PRO A 162 2.04 8.35 10.45
CA PRO A 162 3.06 9.34 10.76
C PRO A 162 3.72 9.95 9.52
N PHE A 163 3.90 9.16 8.46
CA PHE A 163 4.42 9.64 7.18
C PHE A 163 3.48 10.69 6.56
N LEU A 164 2.18 10.40 6.49
CA LEU A 164 1.19 11.32 5.94
C LEU A 164 0.95 12.54 6.85
N GLN A 165 1.02 12.40 8.18
CA GLN A 165 0.95 13.52 9.12
C GLN A 165 2.09 14.49 8.87
N GLU A 166 3.32 14.00 8.72
CA GLU A 166 4.49 14.83 8.39
C GLU A 166 4.30 15.54 7.05
N HIS A 167 3.88 14.84 6.01
CA HIS A 167 3.61 15.40 4.69
C HIS A 167 2.57 16.53 4.74
N PHE A 168 1.43 16.30 5.37
CA PHE A 168 0.36 17.28 5.45
C PHE A 168 0.68 18.48 6.37
N SER A 169 1.54 18.30 7.40
CA SER A 169 1.94 19.38 8.31
C SER A 169 2.87 20.38 7.64
N HIS A 170 3.75 19.94 6.78
CA HIS A 170 4.77 20.79 6.15
C HIS A 170 4.25 21.58 4.92
N HIS A 171 2.97 21.46 4.58
CA HIS A 171 2.39 22.12 3.38
C HIS A 171 3.23 21.85 2.11
N VAL A 172 3.80 20.66 2.01
CA VAL A 172 4.62 20.25 0.86
C VAL A 172 3.72 20.29 -0.39
N ALA A 173 4.09 21.12 -1.34
CA ALA A 173 3.32 21.32 -2.58
C ALA A 173 3.51 20.16 -3.58
N THR A 174 4.46 19.26 -3.33
CA THR A 174 4.82 18.17 -4.24
C THR A 174 4.34 16.83 -3.69
N ASP A 175 3.73 16.04 -4.56
CA ASP A 175 3.37 14.66 -4.24
C ASP A 175 4.64 13.82 -3.98
N GLU A 176 4.58 12.99 -2.95
CA GLU A 176 5.65 12.06 -2.59
C GLU A 176 5.17 10.63 -2.82
N LEU A 177 6.08 9.78 -3.34
CA LEU A 177 5.87 8.35 -3.45
C LEU A 177 6.43 7.65 -2.22
N PHE A 178 5.67 6.71 -1.68
CA PHE A 178 6.14 5.89 -0.59
C PHE A 178 5.62 4.45 -0.70
N VAL A 179 6.41 3.52 -0.17
CA VAL A 179 6.07 2.09 -0.11
C VAL A 179 5.95 1.68 1.34
N THR A 180 4.81 1.11 1.72
CA THR A 180 4.70 0.44 3.01
C THR A 180 5.17 -1.01 2.88
N VAL A 181 5.98 -1.46 3.84
CA VAL A 181 6.52 -2.81 3.90
C VAL A 181 6.34 -3.39 5.29
N ASP A 182 6.32 -4.72 5.39
CA ASP A 182 6.23 -5.43 6.66
C ASP A 182 7.63 -5.80 7.19
N ASP A 183 7.75 -5.98 8.49
CA ASP A 183 8.98 -6.25 9.21
C ASP A 183 9.41 -7.72 9.21
N ASP A 184 8.68 -8.58 8.50
CA ASP A 184 8.90 -10.02 8.45
C ASP A 184 9.12 -10.58 7.02
N THR A 185 9.12 -9.73 6.02
CA THR A 185 9.18 -10.11 4.60
C THR A 185 10.53 -9.75 3.99
N LEU A 186 11.12 -10.69 3.22
CA LEU A 186 12.35 -10.47 2.46
C LEU A 186 12.00 -10.06 1.04
N TYR A 187 12.40 -8.86 0.65
CA TYR A 187 12.03 -8.24 -0.63
C TYR A 187 13.05 -8.57 -1.71
N PRO A 188 12.63 -9.09 -2.89
CA PRO A 188 13.55 -9.38 -3.99
C PRO A 188 14.16 -8.08 -4.56
N PRO A 189 15.34 -8.16 -5.20
CA PRO A 189 16.06 -6.97 -5.68
C PRO A 189 15.27 -6.05 -6.61
N GLU A 190 14.36 -6.59 -7.41
CA GLU A 190 13.52 -5.84 -8.36
C GLU A 190 12.24 -5.26 -7.76
N PHE A 191 11.99 -5.46 -6.47
CA PHE A 191 10.73 -5.12 -5.81
C PHE A 191 10.33 -3.64 -5.99
N LEU A 192 11.23 -2.71 -5.64
CA LEU A 192 10.93 -1.27 -5.73
C LEU A 192 10.79 -0.81 -7.18
N ARG A 193 11.62 -1.31 -8.09
CA ARG A 193 11.55 -0.99 -9.51
C ARG A 193 10.22 -1.41 -10.11
N VAL A 194 9.77 -2.64 -9.86
CA VAL A 194 8.51 -3.17 -10.40
C VAL A 194 7.31 -2.34 -9.91
N LEU A 195 7.29 -1.95 -8.63
CA LEU A 195 6.26 -1.08 -8.08
C LEU A 195 6.24 0.29 -8.78
N LEU A 196 7.41 0.93 -8.93
CA LEU A 196 7.53 2.24 -9.55
C LEU A 196 7.15 2.22 -11.04
N GLU A 197 7.66 1.27 -11.82
CA GLU A 197 7.32 1.13 -13.25
C GLU A 197 5.81 0.89 -13.45
N THR A 198 5.19 0.13 -12.55
CA THR A 198 3.75 -0.10 -12.59
C THR A 198 2.97 1.15 -12.23
N TYR A 199 3.42 1.88 -11.21
CA TYR A 199 2.81 3.15 -10.82
C TYR A 199 2.91 4.19 -11.96
N GLU A 200 4.07 4.36 -12.57
CA GLU A 200 4.26 5.29 -13.70
C GLU A 200 3.33 4.97 -14.87
N ARG A 201 3.02 3.69 -15.08
CA ARG A 201 2.13 3.24 -16.17
C ARG A 201 0.66 3.42 -15.85
N HIS A 202 0.24 3.19 -14.61
CA HIS A 202 -1.17 3.07 -14.25
C HIS A 202 -1.69 4.16 -13.33
N ASP A 203 -0.81 4.90 -12.65
CA ASP A 203 -1.16 5.99 -11.75
C ASP A 203 -2.23 5.60 -10.72
N CYS A 204 -1.99 4.50 -10.00
CA CYS A 204 -2.89 3.92 -9.02
C CYS A 204 -2.09 3.33 -7.84
N VAL A 205 -2.78 2.83 -6.82
CA VAL A 205 -2.14 2.03 -5.77
C VAL A 205 -1.61 0.73 -6.38
N VAL A 206 -0.34 0.39 -6.09
CA VAL A 206 0.28 -0.84 -6.60
C VAL A 206 0.67 -1.74 -5.44
N ALA A 207 0.18 -2.98 -5.44
CA ALA A 207 0.49 -3.98 -4.43
C ALA A 207 0.93 -5.29 -5.05
N PHE A 208 1.81 -6.03 -4.37
CA PHE A 208 2.12 -7.40 -4.79
C PHE A 208 1.06 -8.39 -4.34
N ARG A 209 0.37 -8.13 -3.23
CA ARG A 209 -0.65 -9.01 -2.69
C ARG A 209 -1.96 -8.25 -2.47
N GLY A 210 -3.08 -8.94 -2.69
CA GLY A 210 -4.40 -8.35 -2.46
C GLY A 210 -5.54 -9.29 -2.77
N ARG A 211 -6.75 -8.85 -2.46
CA ARG A 211 -8.00 -9.54 -2.73
C ARG A 211 -8.91 -8.67 -3.60
N ALA A 212 -9.80 -9.33 -4.35
CA ALA A 212 -10.87 -8.64 -5.06
C ALA A 212 -12.14 -8.71 -4.23
N MET A 213 -12.66 -7.57 -3.80
CA MET A 213 -13.96 -7.45 -3.14
C MET A 213 -15.08 -7.91 -4.07
N VAL A 214 -15.98 -8.73 -3.55
CA VAL A 214 -17.16 -9.23 -4.27
C VAL A 214 -18.37 -8.44 -3.79
N LEU A 215 -19.25 -8.07 -4.71
CA LEU A 215 -20.53 -7.44 -4.40
C LEU A 215 -21.64 -8.48 -4.52
N GLU A 216 -22.50 -8.56 -3.51
CA GLU A 216 -23.72 -9.35 -3.48
C GLU A 216 -24.88 -8.41 -3.15
N ALA A 217 -25.92 -8.38 -3.99
CA ALA A 217 -27.08 -7.50 -3.83
C ALA A 217 -26.72 -6.00 -3.55
N ALA A 218 -25.68 -5.49 -4.23
CA ALA A 218 -25.13 -4.15 -4.09
C ALA A 218 -24.47 -3.83 -2.72
N GLU A 219 -24.16 -4.84 -1.93
CA GLU A 219 -23.38 -4.75 -0.71
C GLU A 219 -22.04 -5.50 -0.85
N ILE A 220 -21.05 -5.16 -0.04
CA ILE A 220 -19.79 -5.90 -0.02
C ILE A 220 -20.03 -7.23 0.69
N ALA A 221 -19.79 -8.34 -0.03
CA ALA A 221 -19.88 -9.69 0.52
C ALA A 221 -18.90 -9.89 1.69
N SER A 222 -19.10 -10.96 2.48
CA SER A 222 -18.21 -11.30 3.58
C SER A 222 -16.77 -11.52 3.12
N TYR A 223 -15.81 -11.11 3.93
CA TYR A 223 -14.37 -11.16 3.61
C TYR A 223 -13.86 -12.53 3.11
N PRO A 224 -14.32 -13.69 3.66
CA PRO A 224 -13.96 -15.00 3.13
C PRO A 224 -14.43 -15.27 1.70
N ALA A 225 -15.50 -14.63 1.25
CA ALA A 225 -16.04 -14.76 -0.10
C ALA A 225 -15.24 -13.96 -1.15
N TRP A 226 -14.35 -13.06 -0.74
CA TRP A 226 -13.58 -12.25 -1.68
C TRP A 226 -12.60 -13.10 -2.48
N GLY A 227 -12.52 -12.81 -3.77
CA GLY A 227 -11.63 -13.48 -4.70
C GLY A 227 -10.16 -13.12 -4.54
N ILE A 228 -9.33 -13.70 -5.38
CA ILE A 228 -7.94 -13.25 -5.58
C ILE A 228 -7.95 -11.85 -6.19
N GLY A 229 -6.91 -11.06 -5.91
CA GLY A 229 -6.76 -9.72 -6.50
C GLY A 229 -6.71 -9.75 -8.02
N LEU A 230 -6.97 -8.61 -8.64
CA LEU A 230 -6.95 -8.46 -10.10
C LEU A 230 -5.63 -7.81 -10.51
N ASP A 231 -4.99 -8.34 -11.54
CA ASP A 231 -3.71 -7.87 -12.10
C ASP A 231 -3.86 -6.68 -13.05
N TYR A 232 -4.96 -5.97 -12.92
CA TYR A 232 -5.25 -4.70 -13.59
C TYR A 232 -5.87 -3.71 -12.58
N PRO A 233 -5.78 -2.39 -12.83
CA PRO A 233 -6.35 -1.39 -11.95
C PRO A 233 -7.86 -1.57 -11.78
N SER A 234 -8.31 -1.77 -10.55
CA SER A 234 -9.71 -1.96 -10.22
C SER A 234 -10.08 -1.34 -8.87
N MET A 235 -11.28 -0.79 -8.79
CA MET A 235 -11.87 -0.31 -7.55
C MET A 235 -12.20 -1.47 -6.58
N SER A 236 -12.37 -2.69 -7.09
CA SER A 236 -12.60 -3.89 -6.27
C SER A 236 -11.33 -4.42 -5.59
N ASN A 237 -10.14 -4.04 -6.05
CA ASN A 237 -8.91 -4.51 -5.44
C ASN A 237 -8.71 -3.93 -4.05
N LEU A 238 -8.54 -4.80 -3.05
CA LEU A 238 -8.01 -4.49 -1.73
C LEU A 238 -6.54 -4.90 -1.69
N PRO A 239 -5.58 -3.98 -1.71
CA PRO A 239 -4.20 -4.27 -1.34
C PRO A 239 -4.12 -4.80 0.09
N THR A 240 -3.33 -5.85 0.33
CA THR A 240 -2.97 -6.28 1.68
C THR A 240 -1.53 -5.89 1.94
N GLY A 241 -1.20 -5.42 3.17
CA GLY A 241 0.11 -4.82 3.49
C GLY A 241 1.29 -5.76 3.29
N LYS A 242 1.06 -7.07 3.44
CA LYS A 242 2.08 -8.08 3.18
C LYS A 242 2.55 -8.04 1.72
N ASP A 243 3.84 -8.26 1.51
CA ASP A 243 4.54 -8.19 0.23
C ASP A 243 4.65 -6.77 -0.37
N GLY A 244 4.24 -5.75 0.38
CA GLY A 244 4.48 -4.35 0.06
C GLY A 244 3.45 -3.67 -0.83
N VAL A 245 3.20 -2.39 -0.54
CA VAL A 245 2.23 -1.56 -1.28
C VAL A 245 2.80 -0.16 -1.53
N LEU A 246 2.77 0.29 -2.78
CA LEU A 246 3.16 1.63 -3.18
C LEU A 246 1.95 2.56 -3.24
N TYR A 247 2.13 3.74 -2.68
CA TYR A 247 1.18 4.84 -2.66
C TYR A 247 1.82 6.15 -3.13
N SER A 248 0.96 7.09 -3.55
CA SER A 248 1.29 8.50 -3.65
C SER A 248 0.53 9.29 -2.56
N THR A 249 1.15 10.28 -1.95
CA THR A 249 0.49 11.12 -0.93
C THR A 249 -0.78 11.79 -1.44
N ARG A 250 -0.90 12.07 -2.75
CA ARG A 250 -2.11 12.62 -3.38
C ARG A 250 -3.31 11.67 -3.40
N PHE A 251 -3.12 10.38 -3.07
CA PHE A 251 -4.22 9.42 -2.94
C PHE A 251 -5.01 9.61 -1.64
N PHE A 252 -4.48 10.42 -0.73
CA PHE A 252 -5.03 10.66 0.59
C PHE A 252 -5.43 12.11 0.77
N THR A 253 -6.40 12.33 1.65
CA THR A 253 -6.77 13.66 2.14
C THR A 253 -6.26 13.85 3.56
N ARG A 254 -6.31 15.08 4.09
CA ARG A 254 -5.96 15.35 5.49
C ARG A 254 -6.82 14.58 6.49
N ASP A 255 -8.03 14.20 6.11
CA ASP A 255 -8.94 13.43 6.96
C ASP A 255 -8.45 11.98 7.16
N PHE A 256 -7.59 11.47 6.28
CA PHE A 256 -7.01 10.13 6.44
C PHE A 256 -6.32 9.93 7.79
N VAL A 257 -5.64 10.96 8.30
CA VAL A 257 -4.87 10.89 9.55
C VAL A 257 -5.72 11.04 10.82
N ARG A 258 -7.04 10.97 10.71
CA ARG A 258 -7.98 10.94 11.84
C ARG A 258 -7.94 9.54 12.49
N LEU A 259 -6.93 9.33 13.31
CA LEU A 259 -6.64 8.03 13.92
C LEU A 259 -7.77 7.52 14.81
N ASP A 260 -8.48 8.40 15.51
CA ASP A 260 -9.59 7.99 16.39
C ASP A 260 -10.66 7.22 15.60
N ASP A 261 -11.03 7.74 14.42
CA ASP A 261 -11.98 7.06 13.53
C ASP A 261 -11.40 5.73 13.00
N ALA A 262 -10.14 5.73 12.56
CA ALA A 262 -9.47 4.56 12.03
C ALA A 262 -9.40 3.42 13.07
N ILE A 263 -8.98 3.73 14.30
CA ILE A 263 -8.86 2.76 15.39
C ILE A 263 -10.24 2.29 15.87
N ALA A 264 -11.25 3.16 15.89
CA ALA A 264 -12.61 2.77 16.27
C ALA A 264 -13.27 1.83 15.25
N LEU A 265 -13.00 2.02 13.96
CA LEU A 265 -13.64 1.29 12.87
C LEU A 265 -12.87 0.02 12.46
N ALA A 266 -11.54 0.08 12.42
CA ALA A 266 -10.68 -1.00 11.94
C ALA A 266 -9.38 -1.11 12.77
N PRO A 267 -9.41 -1.42 14.08
CA PRO A 267 -8.28 -1.31 15.00
C PRO A 267 -7.06 -2.16 14.62
N THR A 268 -7.26 -3.25 13.90
CA THR A 268 -6.21 -4.22 13.51
C THR A 268 -6.17 -4.48 12.02
N ALA A 269 -6.92 -3.72 11.23
CA ALA A 269 -7.10 -3.90 9.79
C ALA A 269 -6.89 -2.57 9.04
N ASP A 270 -5.67 -2.03 9.16
CA ASP A 270 -5.25 -0.79 8.49
C ASP A 270 -5.46 -0.85 6.98
N ASP A 271 -5.27 -2.00 6.35
CA ASP A 271 -5.52 -2.23 4.93
C ASP A 271 -6.96 -1.85 4.52
N LEU A 272 -7.95 -2.16 5.36
CA LEU A 272 -9.34 -1.80 5.11
C LEU A 272 -9.53 -0.28 5.19
N TRP A 273 -9.05 0.37 6.26
CA TRP A 273 -9.12 1.83 6.36
C TRP A 273 -8.49 2.53 5.16
N ILE A 274 -7.26 2.11 4.79
CA ILE A 274 -6.53 2.65 3.65
C ILE A 274 -7.36 2.48 2.35
N LYS A 275 -7.91 1.28 2.15
CA LYS A 275 -8.73 0.99 0.97
C LYS A 275 -9.96 1.88 0.87
N TRP A 276 -10.67 2.08 1.98
CA TRP A 276 -11.84 2.95 1.99
C TRP A 276 -11.46 4.39 1.66
N GLN A 277 -10.38 4.91 2.22
CA GLN A 277 -9.92 6.27 1.93
C GLN A 277 -9.49 6.45 0.47
N CYS A 278 -8.65 5.55 -0.05
CA CYS A 278 -8.25 5.60 -1.47
C CYS A 278 -9.45 5.40 -2.40
N GLY A 279 -10.35 4.47 -2.06
CA GLY A 279 -11.54 4.18 -2.85
C GLY A 279 -12.49 5.36 -2.97
N LEU A 280 -12.70 6.10 -1.87
CA LEU A 280 -13.51 7.32 -1.87
C LEU A 280 -12.90 8.44 -2.69
N ASN A 281 -11.57 8.48 -2.78
CA ASN A 281 -10.86 9.40 -3.65
C ASN A 281 -10.79 8.91 -5.11
N GLY A 282 -11.52 7.83 -5.47
CA GLY A 282 -11.57 7.27 -6.81
C GLY A 282 -10.26 6.63 -7.27
N VAL A 283 -9.38 6.25 -6.33
CA VAL A 283 -8.09 5.67 -6.63
C VAL A 283 -8.22 4.14 -6.71
N PRO A 284 -8.08 3.54 -7.89
CA PRO A 284 -8.05 2.10 -8.04
C PRO A 284 -6.73 1.51 -7.53
N ALA A 285 -6.71 0.20 -7.36
CA ALA A 285 -5.50 -0.54 -7.06
C ALA A 285 -5.25 -1.65 -8.09
N ILE A 286 -3.99 -2.04 -8.26
CA ILE A 286 -3.56 -3.21 -9.03
C ILE A 286 -2.84 -4.19 -8.10
N VAL A 287 -3.04 -5.51 -8.33
CA VAL A 287 -2.39 -6.58 -7.57
C VAL A 287 -1.49 -7.37 -8.50
N LEU A 288 -0.17 -7.28 -8.31
CA LEU A 288 0.82 -7.85 -9.23
C LEU A 288 0.99 -9.38 -9.09
N ASN A 289 0.76 -9.92 -7.89
CA ASN A 289 0.81 -11.36 -7.62
C ASN A 289 -0.49 -11.83 -6.94
N PRO A 290 -1.60 -11.93 -7.69
CA PRO A 290 -2.91 -12.27 -7.14
C PRO A 290 -2.93 -13.58 -6.34
N ILE A 291 -2.16 -14.58 -6.77
CA ILE A 291 -2.12 -15.89 -6.14
C ILE A 291 -1.43 -15.90 -4.76
N ALA A 292 -0.68 -14.86 -4.42
CA ALA A 292 -0.03 -14.74 -3.12
C ALA A 292 -1.02 -14.72 -1.94
N CYS A 293 -2.27 -14.27 -2.16
CA CYS A 293 -3.30 -14.27 -1.11
C CYS A 293 -3.82 -15.66 -0.75
N THR A 294 -3.56 -16.68 -1.57
CA THR A 294 -4.02 -18.06 -1.34
C THR A 294 -3.06 -18.89 -0.49
N SER A 295 -1.80 -18.48 -0.38
CA SER A 295 -0.77 -19.16 0.42
C SER A 295 0.42 -18.24 0.64
N ASP A 296 0.97 -18.23 1.85
CA ASP A 296 2.19 -17.48 2.18
C ASP A 296 3.42 -17.98 1.39
N TYR A 297 3.42 -19.23 0.95
CA TYR A 297 4.50 -19.79 0.12
C TYR A 297 4.48 -19.28 -1.32
N LYS A 298 3.43 -18.57 -1.73
CA LYS A 298 3.32 -17.95 -3.06
C LYS A 298 3.60 -16.45 -3.04
N GLY A 299 3.74 -15.86 -1.85
CA GLY A 299 4.24 -14.50 -1.65
C GLY A 299 5.76 -14.45 -1.52
N PHE A 300 6.28 -13.31 -1.09
CA PHE A 300 7.70 -13.17 -0.80
C PHE A 300 8.11 -13.99 0.43
N PRO A 301 9.38 -14.46 0.49
CA PRO A 301 9.89 -15.19 1.65
C PRO A 301 9.77 -14.36 2.93
N VAL A 302 9.54 -15.03 4.05
CA VAL A 302 9.57 -14.39 5.37
C VAL A 302 10.89 -14.70 6.09
N VAL A 303 11.25 -13.85 7.05
CA VAL A 303 12.52 -13.98 7.80
C VAL A 303 12.58 -15.25 8.64
N ASP A 304 11.43 -15.73 9.12
CA ASP A 304 11.30 -16.95 9.92
C ASP A 304 9.96 -17.65 9.64
N TYR A 305 10.03 -18.95 9.33
CA TYR A 305 8.87 -19.81 9.08
C TYR A 305 8.40 -20.58 10.33
N SER A 306 9.03 -20.38 11.50
CA SER A 306 8.61 -21.06 12.74
C SER A 306 7.16 -20.74 13.11
N LYS A 307 6.48 -21.70 13.77
CA LYS A 307 5.11 -21.48 14.23
C LYS A 307 5.03 -20.37 15.29
N GLU A 308 6.07 -20.25 16.10
CA GLU A 308 6.16 -19.25 17.15
C GLU A 308 6.22 -17.84 16.56
N TYR A 309 7.10 -17.60 15.60
CA TYR A 309 7.24 -16.32 14.92
C TYR A 309 5.96 -15.94 14.14
N ARG A 310 5.41 -16.87 13.38
CA ARG A 310 4.18 -16.67 12.59
C ARG A 310 2.94 -16.54 13.46
N GLY A 311 2.90 -17.15 14.64
CA GLY A 311 1.83 -17.01 15.62
C GLY A 311 1.68 -15.58 16.16
N ASN A 312 2.76 -14.79 16.17
CA ASN A 312 2.80 -13.39 16.58
C ASN A 312 2.41 -12.43 15.44
N SER A 313 1.35 -12.72 14.70
CA SER A 313 0.79 -11.81 13.72
C SER A 313 -0.55 -11.25 14.18
N LEU A 314 -0.87 -10.01 13.78
CA LEU A 314 -2.18 -9.41 14.06
C LEU A 314 -3.32 -10.24 13.49
N TYR A 315 -3.11 -10.84 12.31
CA TYR A 315 -4.10 -11.71 11.69
C TYR A 315 -4.41 -12.92 12.57
N SER A 316 -3.39 -13.68 12.99
CA SER A 316 -3.60 -14.88 13.83
C SER A 316 -4.14 -14.55 15.23
N SER A 317 -3.69 -13.44 15.82
CA SER A 317 -4.04 -13.06 17.19
C SER A 317 -5.40 -12.37 17.31
N TYR A 318 -5.79 -11.59 16.31
CA TYR A 318 -6.97 -10.72 16.39
C TYR A 318 -8.00 -10.95 15.28
N ASN A 319 -7.60 -11.28 14.05
CA ASN A 319 -8.50 -11.26 12.89
C ASN A 319 -9.02 -12.65 12.50
N ALA A 320 -8.25 -13.74 12.77
CA ALA A 320 -8.61 -15.11 12.37
C ALA A 320 -9.63 -15.80 13.29
N ASN A 321 -9.77 -15.40 14.54
CA ASN A 321 -10.39 -16.21 15.61
C ASN A 321 -11.78 -15.76 16.06
N SER A 322 -12.51 -14.93 15.33
CA SER A 322 -13.87 -14.56 15.70
C SER A 322 -14.91 -15.31 14.86
N ALA A 323 -15.93 -15.86 15.50
CA ALA A 323 -17.07 -16.55 14.86
C ALA A 323 -17.85 -15.64 13.86
N GLN A 324 -17.57 -14.34 13.86
CA GLN A 324 -18.11 -13.33 12.95
C GLN A 324 -16.97 -12.46 12.39
N GLY A 325 -15.90 -13.01 11.84
CA GLY A 325 -14.76 -12.33 11.22
C GLY A 325 -14.62 -10.83 11.58
N LYS A 326 -13.60 -10.47 12.36
CA LYS A 326 -13.39 -9.03 12.71
C LYS A 326 -13.26 -8.12 11.49
N ASN A 327 -12.80 -8.68 10.36
CA ASN A 327 -12.76 -7.94 9.11
C ASN A 327 -14.16 -7.60 8.60
N ASP A 328 -15.14 -8.52 8.69
CA ASP A 328 -16.54 -8.24 8.29
C ASP A 328 -17.17 -7.17 9.17
N ASP A 329 -16.85 -7.14 10.47
CA ASP A 329 -17.31 -6.07 11.36
C ASP A 329 -16.70 -4.72 10.97
N SER A 330 -15.39 -4.68 10.68
CA SER A 330 -14.72 -3.48 10.19
C SER A 330 -15.30 -3.01 8.85
N VAL A 331 -15.55 -3.91 7.90
CA VAL A 331 -16.18 -3.59 6.62
C VAL A 331 -17.55 -2.94 6.82
N ARG A 332 -18.42 -3.54 7.65
CA ARG A 332 -19.75 -2.98 7.94
C ARG A 332 -19.67 -1.58 8.58
N LYS A 333 -18.77 -1.39 9.54
CA LYS A 333 -18.55 -0.11 10.21
C LYS A 333 -18.04 0.96 9.22
N LEU A 334 -17.07 0.59 8.37
CA LEU A 334 -16.53 1.48 7.35
C LEU A 334 -17.58 1.88 6.31
N GLU A 335 -18.39 0.94 5.83
CA GLU A 335 -19.51 1.23 4.91
C GLU A 335 -20.51 2.18 5.53
N ALA A 336 -20.91 1.93 6.79
CA ALA A 336 -21.84 2.81 7.50
C ALA A 336 -21.27 4.21 7.75
N TYR A 337 -19.99 4.29 8.16
CA TYR A 337 -19.28 5.54 8.39
C TYR A 337 -19.21 6.39 7.12
N VAL A 338 -18.78 5.79 6.03
CA VAL A 338 -18.64 6.48 4.75
C VAL A 338 -20.00 6.91 4.19
N LYS A 339 -21.01 6.03 4.25
CA LYS A 339 -22.37 6.37 3.83
C LYS A 339 -22.94 7.52 4.66
N GLY A 340 -22.64 7.57 5.95
CA GLY A 340 -23.02 8.68 6.82
C GLY A 340 -22.36 10.00 6.47
N LEU A 341 -21.08 9.97 6.07
CA LEU A 341 -20.30 11.15 5.70
C LEU A 341 -20.63 11.69 4.30
N LEU A 342 -20.77 10.79 3.32
CA LEU A 342 -20.78 11.12 1.90
C LEU A 342 -22.15 10.84 1.23
N GLY A 343 -23.09 10.21 1.92
CA GLY A 343 -24.34 9.73 1.33
C GLY A 343 -24.15 8.52 0.40
N GLN A 344 -22.94 8.03 0.23
CA GLN A 344 -22.56 6.95 -0.70
C GLN A 344 -21.56 5.98 -0.05
N SER A 345 -21.79 4.68 -0.23
CA SER A 345 -20.89 3.63 0.27
C SER A 345 -19.78 3.28 -0.73
N LEU A 346 -18.70 2.62 -0.28
CA LEU A 346 -17.69 2.11 -1.19
C LEU A 346 -18.26 1.04 -2.13
N ALA A 347 -19.21 0.22 -1.68
CA ALA A 347 -19.92 -0.72 -2.54
C ALA A 347 -20.54 -0.05 -3.75
N GLN A 348 -21.20 1.10 -3.54
CA GLN A 348 -21.79 1.89 -4.64
C GLN A 348 -20.73 2.44 -5.60
N VAL A 349 -19.59 2.93 -5.05
CA VAL A 349 -18.46 3.37 -5.88
C VAL A 349 -17.91 2.24 -6.74
N ILE A 350 -17.74 1.05 -6.15
CA ILE A 350 -17.26 -0.14 -6.89
C ILE A 350 -18.28 -0.53 -7.98
N GLN A 351 -19.57 -0.54 -7.65
CA GLN A 351 -20.62 -0.91 -8.61
C GLN A 351 -20.64 0.02 -9.82
N MET A 352 -20.54 1.34 -9.59
CA MET A 352 -20.49 2.33 -10.66
C MET A 352 -19.22 2.24 -11.52
N ALA A 353 -18.11 1.74 -10.96
CA ALA A 353 -16.87 1.54 -11.67
C ALA A 353 -16.80 0.21 -12.46
N GLN A 354 -17.78 -0.67 -12.29
CA GLN A 354 -17.86 -1.91 -13.09
C GLN A 354 -18.45 -1.60 -14.47
N PRO A 355 -17.88 -2.13 -15.55
CA PRO A 355 -18.49 -2.00 -16.87
C PRO A 355 -19.86 -2.71 -16.88
N ALA A 356 -20.85 -2.07 -17.51
CA ALA A 356 -22.18 -2.62 -17.71
C ALA A 356 -22.14 -3.88 -18.57
#